data_934ff243bcd931c7f19fca0453b63f23
#
_entry.id   934ff243bcd931c7f19fca0453b63f23
#
_cell.length_a   1.000
_cell.length_b   1.000
_cell.length_c   1.000
_cell.angle_alpha   90.00
_cell.angle_beta   90.00
_cell.angle_gamma   90.00
#
_symmetry.space_group_name_H-M   'P 1'
#
loop_
_entity.id
_entity.type
_entity.pdbx_description
1 polymer ?
#
loop_
_entity_poly.entity_id
_entity_poly.type
_entity_poly.pdbx_seq_one_letter_code
_entity_poly.pdbx_strand_id
1 'polypeptide(L)'
;MSDNTALVPVNLNQLPSTQLGTDEQFADLAKGGDFIGRLQLFTKSKVNQQGLIPQGHYGIKESEDEIIDLGTSVDILPLARRPKAIDMRDMQAIVVSYDRASKTFQEIEERTKTPNSHCQAGISFLVYERSTARFLEFFCGNTSALREAKRLFPYLPITEASIRAKEAAGEDVSGLEPRDAVPVTLRTKLVENRYGAWHAPLVTKCSTPFPKVPSEEAICKQIVAFLTVKDNGIERVEEEAGSGRVR
;
A
#
# COMPACT_ATOMS: atom_id res chain seq x y z
N MET A 1 -14.90 36.12 -10.38
CA MET A 1 -14.08 35.35 -11.32
C MET A 1 -13.83 34.01 -10.69
N SER A 2 -14.59 33.01 -11.12
CA SER A 2 -14.53 31.66 -10.54
C SER A 2 -13.48 30.88 -11.33
N ASP A 3 -12.29 30.71 -10.78
CA ASP A 3 -11.31 29.79 -11.34
C ASP A 3 -11.83 28.36 -11.18
N ASN A 4 -12.43 27.89 -12.23
CA ASN A 4 -12.81 26.49 -12.40
C ASN A 4 -11.54 25.70 -12.70
N THR A 5 -10.74 25.38 -11.65
CA THR A 5 -9.61 24.47 -11.77
C THR A 5 -10.19 23.07 -11.94
N ALA A 6 -10.51 22.73 -13.18
CA ALA A 6 -10.89 21.39 -13.55
C ALA A 6 -9.79 20.41 -13.10
N LEU A 7 -10.17 19.34 -12.43
CA LEU A 7 -9.31 18.19 -12.18
C LEU A 7 -8.74 17.76 -13.53
N VAL A 8 -7.43 17.90 -13.72
CA VAL A 8 -6.77 17.35 -14.90
C VAL A 8 -6.81 15.83 -14.73
N PRO A 9 -7.56 15.11 -15.56
CA PRO A 9 -7.57 13.65 -15.49
C PRO A 9 -6.16 13.14 -15.81
N VAL A 10 -5.62 12.30 -14.96
CA VAL A 10 -4.36 11.59 -15.24
C VAL A 10 -4.70 10.44 -16.18
N ASN A 11 -4.38 10.58 -17.44
CA ASN A 11 -4.63 9.57 -18.46
C ASN A 11 -3.56 8.49 -18.41
N LEU A 12 -3.72 7.48 -17.54
CA LEU A 12 -2.81 6.34 -17.41
C LEU A 12 -2.82 5.38 -18.63
N ASN A 13 -3.65 5.65 -19.64
CA ASN A 13 -3.71 4.83 -20.86
C ASN A 13 -2.52 5.04 -21.81
N GLN A 14 -1.73 6.10 -21.60
CA GLN A 14 -0.50 6.35 -22.37
C GLN A 14 0.74 5.64 -21.80
N LEU A 15 0.56 4.78 -20.80
CA LEU A 15 1.65 3.90 -20.38
C LEU A 15 2.11 3.09 -21.59
N PRO A 16 3.41 3.14 -21.96
CA PRO A 16 3.94 2.34 -23.07
C PRO A 16 3.69 0.86 -22.76
N SER A 17 2.73 0.29 -23.48
CA SER A 17 2.22 -1.07 -23.27
C SER A 17 3.22 -2.17 -23.66
N THR A 18 4.42 -1.83 -24.14
CA THR A 18 5.30 -2.77 -24.84
C THR A 18 6.79 -2.67 -24.51
N GLN A 19 7.20 -1.78 -23.63
CA GLN A 19 8.58 -1.73 -23.17
C GLN A 19 8.61 -1.60 -21.63
N LEU A 20 8.09 -2.60 -20.95
CA LEU A 20 8.68 -2.99 -19.69
C LEU A 20 10.13 -3.33 -20.03
N GLY A 21 11.05 -2.43 -19.72
CA GLY A 21 12.46 -2.57 -20.01
C GLY A 21 12.99 -3.91 -19.52
N THR A 22 14.12 -4.32 -20.08
CA THR A 22 14.81 -5.54 -19.67
C THR A 22 15.01 -5.55 -18.15
N ASP A 23 15.03 -6.72 -17.52
CA ASP A 23 15.20 -6.92 -16.07
C ASP A 23 16.34 -6.08 -15.46
N GLU A 24 17.36 -5.72 -16.23
CA GLU A 24 18.49 -4.88 -15.81
C GLU A 24 18.12 -3.41 -15.56
N GLN A 25 17.24 -2.81 -16.37
CA GLN A 25 16.77 -1.43 -16.14
C GLN A 25 15.89 -1.34 -14.90
N PHE A 26 15.14 -2.39 -14.59
CA PHE A 26 14.37 -2.46 -13.35
C PHE A 26 15.23 -2.77 -12.13
N ALA A 27 16.32 -3.51 -12.28
CA ALA A 27 17.27 -3.77 -11.20
C ALA A 27 17.95 -2.49 -10.71
N ASP A 28 18.26 -1.55 -11.60
CA ASP A 28 18.84 -0.26 -11.22
C ASP A 28 17.81 0.69 -10.56
N LEU A 29 16.57 0.66 -11.01
CA LEU A 29 15.47 1.37 -10.33
C LEU A 29 15.18 0.79 -8.94
N ALA A 30 15.34 -0.51 -8.76
CA ALA A 30 15.19 -1.17 -7.46
C ALA A 30 16.38 -0.91 -6.52
N LYS A 31 17.58 -0.72 -7.05
CA LYS A 31 18.80 -0.38 -6.27
C LYS A 31 18.85 1.08 -5.86
N GLY A 32 18.24 1.98 -6.64
CA GLY A 32 18.07 3.40 -6.31
C GLY A 32 16.74 3.71 -5.64
N GLY A 33 16.06 2.69 -5.11
CA GLY A 33 14.70 2.78 -4.61
C GLY A 33 14.54 3.87 -3.57
N ASP A 34 13.97 4.99 -4.00
CA ASP A 34 13.37 5.94 -3.07
C ASP A 34 12.44 5.11 -2.17
N PHE A 35 12.83 4.99 -0.91
CA PHE A 35 12.06 4.24 0.07
C PHE A 35 10.65 4.83 0.13
N ILE A 36 9.67 4.12 -0.38
CA ILE A 36 8.28 4.56 -0.31
C ILE A 36 7.89 4.55 1.16
N GLY A 37 7.68 5.73 1.73
CA GLY A 37 7.26 5.92 3.11
C GLY A 37 5.96 5.17 3.38
N ARG A 38 5.64 4.90 4.64
CA ARG A 38 4.42 4.16 5.01
C ARG A 38 3.40 5.10 5.63
N LEU A 39 2.22 5.15 5.00
CA LEU A 39 1.02 5.72 5.62
C LEU A 39 0.42 4.68 6.57
N GLN A 40 0.29 5.02 7.83
CA GLN A 40 -0.22 4.12 8.86
C GLN A 40 -1.37 4.76 9.63
N LEU A 41 -2.34 3.95 10.03
CA LEU A 41 -3.32 4.31 11.04
C LEU A 41 -2.79 3.82 12.41
N PHE A 42 -2.41 4.75 13.26
CA PHE A 42 -1.86 4.45 14.59
C PHE A 42 -2.99 4.18 15.58
N THR A 43 -3.02 2.96 16.12
CA THR A 43 -4.04 2.54 17.07
C THR A 43 -3.43 2.30 18.44
N LYS A 44 -3.15 1.07 18.83
CA LYS A 44 -2.53 0.74 20.12
C LYS A 44 -1.05 0.37 19.93
N SER A 45 -0.27 1.28 19.36
CA SER A 45 1.14 1.06 19.08
C SER A 45 2.04 1.59 20.21
N LYS A 46 3.30 1.18 20.22
CA LYS A 46 4.32 1.69 21.14
C LYS A 46 4.47 3.22 21.03
N VAL A 47 4.41 3.75 19.81
CA VAL A 47 4.51 5.20 19.56
C VAL A 47 3.32 5.99 20.09
N ASN A 48 2.11 5.42 20.15
CA ASN A 48 0.98 6.03 20.84
C ASN A 48 1.20 6.08 22.35
N GLN A 49 1.79 5.02 22.93
CA GLN A 49 2.10 4.96 24.36
C GLN A 49 3.19 5.96 24.74
N GLN A 50 4.11 6.25 23.82
CA GLN A 50 5.14 7.28 23.99
C GLN A 50 4.64 8.71 23.78
N GLY A 51 3.39 8.88 23.35
CA GLY A 51 2.78 10.19 23.11
C GLY A 51 3.23 10.88 21.81
N LEU A 52 3.93 10.15 20.91
CA LEU A 52 4.42 10.70 19.64
C LEU A 52 3.29 10.98 18.64
N ILE A 53 2.21 10.20 18.71
CA ILE A 53 1.01 10.40 17.88
C ILE A 53 -0.24 9.93 18.65
N PRO A 54 -1.37 10.64 18.60
CA PRO A 54 -2.61 10.20 19.21
C PRO A 54 -3.17 8.92 18.58
N GLN A 55 -3.94 8.15 19.35
CA GLN A 55 -4.64 6.99 18.79
C GLN A 55 -5.71 7.42 17.79
N GLY A 56 -5.81 6.68 16.71
CA GLY A 56 -6.76 6.95 15.64
C GLY A 56 -6.29 7.99 14.62
N HIS A 57 -5.06 8.49 14.75
CA HIS A 57 -4.48 9.36 13.74
C HIS A 57 -3.76 8.56 12.66
N TYR A 58 -3.80 9.07 11.45
CA TYR A 58 -2.91 8.68 10.36
C TYR A 58 -1.59 9.41 10.51
N GLY A 59 -0.51 8.78 10.12
CA GLY A 59 0.79 9.41 10.10
C GLY A 59 1.78 8.70 9.19
N ILE A 60 2.87 9.38 8.90
CA ILE A 60 4.00 8.88 8.14
C ILE A 60 5.16 8.67 9.11
N LYS A 61 5.63 7.44 9.21
CA LYS A 61 6.79 7.12 10.03
C LYS A 61 8.07 7.35 9.23
N GLU A 62 8.83 8.38 9.59
CA GLU A 62 10.12 8.71 8.97
C GLU A 62 11.27 7.94 9.64
N SER A 63 11.25 7.86 10.97
CA SER A 63 12.21 7.12 11.80
C SER A 63 11.53 6.49 13.01
N GLU A 64 12.29 5.95 13.97
CA GLU A 64 11.70 5.39 15.20
C GLU A 64 11.03 6.46 16.05
N ASP A 65 11.59 7.67 16.08
CA ASP A 65 11.16 8.77 16.95
C ASP A 65 10.51 9.93 16.17
N GLU A 66 10.42 9.83 14.85
CA GLU A 66 9.88 10.90 14.01
C GLU A 66 8.67 10.42 13.23
N ILE A 67 7.51 11.03 13.51
CA ILE A 67 6.25 10.75 12.85
C ILE A 67 5.61 12.06 12.42
N ILE A 68 5.28 12.15 11.16
CA ILE A 68 4.45 13.23 10.63
C ILE A 68 2.99 12.86 10.94
N ASP A 69 2.35 13.60 11.84
CA ASP A 69 0.93 13.42 12.18
C ASP A 69 0.05 14.08 11.11
N LEU A 70 -0.81 13.30 10.48
CA LEU A 70 -1.77 13.73 9.46
C LEU A 70 -3.20 13.88 10.03
N GLY A 71 -3.39 13.63 11.33
CA GLY A 71 -4.69 13.70 11.99
C GLY A 71 -5.60 12.50 11.72
N THR A 72 -6.87 12.66 12.01
CA THR A 72 -7.88 11.59 11.88
C THR A 72 -8.47 11.44 10.49
N SER A 73 -8.00 12.24 9.53
CA SER A 73 -8.51 12.25 8.16
C SER A 73 -7.39 12.62 7.19
N VAL A 74 -7.23 11.84 6.13
CA VAL A 74 -6.20 12.05 5.10
C VAL A 74 -6.78 11.86 3.71
N ASP A 75 -6.48 12.79 2.81
CA ASP A 75 -6.89 12.71 1.41
C ASP A 75 -5.80 12.02 0.60
N ILE A 76 -6.19 10.97 -0.12
CA ILE A 76 -5.27 10.16 -0.94
C ILE A 76 -5.82 9.94 -2.35
N LEU A 77 -4.91 9.73 -3.29
CA LEU A 77 -5.18 9.21 -4.62
C LEU A 77 -4.66 7.77 -4.68
N PRO A 78 -5.53 6.75 -4.69
CA PRO A 78 -5.10 5.35 -4.77
C PRO A 78 -4.66 5.01 -6.20
N LEU A 79 -3.43 4.53 -6.39
CA LEU A 79 -2.80 4.36 -7.70
C LEU A 79 -2.64 2.91 -8.12
N ALA A 80 -2.23 2.06 -7.19
CA ALA A 80 -2.03 0.63 -7.44
C ALA A 80 -2.29 -0.19 -6.18
N ARG A 81 -2.40 -1.51 -6.34
CA ARG A 81 -2.52 -2.45 -5.22
C ARG A 81 -1.74 -3.72 -5.51
N ARG A 82 -1.29 -4.37 -4.44
CA ARG A 82 -0.71 -5.72 -4.49
C ARG A 82 -1.05 -6.50 -3.23
N PRO A 83 -1.02 -7.84 -3.26
CA PRO A 83 -1.02 -8.62 -2.03
C PRO A 83 0.25 -8.33 -1.23
N LYS A 84 0.18 -8.48 0.08
CA LYS A 84 1.34 -8.38 0.97
C LYS A 84 1.13 -9.25 2.20
N ALA A 85 2.11 -10.07 2.49
CA ALA A 85 2.19 -10.84 3.73
C ALA A 85 3.49 -10.47 4.46
N ILE A 86 3.41 -10.28 5.76
CA ILE A 86 4.56 -9.91 6.61
C ILE A 86 4.61 -10.78 7.86
N ASP A 87 5.79 -11.25 8.21
CA ASP A 87 6.11 -11.79 9.51
C ASP A 87 6.91 -10.72 10.28
N MET A 88 6.44 -10.35 11.46
CA MET A 88 7.02 -9.29 12.27
C MET A 88 7.59 -9.88 13.55
N ARG A 89 8.83 -9.53 13.87
CA ARG A 89 9.42 -9.76 15.20
C ARG A 89 9.94 -8.43 15.72
N ASP A 90 9.75 -8.19 17.00
CA ASP A 90 10.18 -6.95 17.68
C ASP A 90 9.78 -5.67 16.93
N MET A 91 8.55 -5.69 16.34
CA MET A 91 7.99 -4.61 15.54
C MET A 91 8.69 -4.37 14.19
N GLN A 92 9.61 -5.23 13.78
CA GLN A 92 10.27 -5.19 12.47
C GLN A 92 9.73 -6.30 11.57
N ALA A 93 9.50 -5.97 10.30
CA ALA A 93 9.19 -6.97 9.29
C ALA A 93 10.46 -7.73 8.93
N ILE A 94 10.52 -9.02 9.30
CA ILE A 94 11.68 -9.89 9.01
C ILE A 94 11.50 -10.65 7.70
N VAL A 95 10.27 -10.97 7.35
CA VAL A 95 9.92 -11.61 6.08
C VAL A 95 8.77 -10.84 5.45
N VAL A 96 8.90 -10.49 4.19
CA VAL A 96 7.86 -9.84 3.41
C VAL A 96 7.68 -10.59 2.09
N SER A 97 6.45 -10.99 1.79
CA SER A 97 6.09 -11.59 0.51
C SER A 97 4.99 -10.80 -0.17
N TYR A 98 5.10 -10.64 -1.47
CA TYR A 98 4.14 -9.95 -2.34
C TYR A 98 3.49 -10.88 -3.36
N ASP A 99 3.99 -12.10 -3.50
CA ASP A 99 3.43 -13.11 -4.39
C ASP A 99 2.52 -14.05 -3.60
N ARG A 100 1.22 -13.96 -3.86
CA ARG A 100 0.21 -14.78 -3.20
C ARG A 100 0.34 -16.27 -3.53
N ALA A 101 0.96 -16.62 -4.66
CA ALA A 101 1.20 -18.00 -5.06
C ALA A 101 2.46 -18.59 -4.39
N SER A 102 3.33 -17.73 -3.85
CA SER A 102 4.55 -18.18 -3.18
C SER A 102 4.24 -18.96 -1.90
N LYS A 103 5.08 -19.95 -1.61
CA LYS A 103 4.99 -20.75 -0.40
C LYS A 103 5.13 -19.86 0.86
N THR A 104 6.03 -18.90 0.81
CA THR A 104 6.25 -17.92 1.90
C THR A 104 4.98 -17.15 2.23
N PHE A 105 4.29 -16.63 1.23
CA PHE A 105 3.04 -15.90 1.45
C PHE A 105 2.01 -16.79 2.11
N GLN A 106 1.83 -18.03 1.62
CA GLN A 106 0.86 -18.97 2.13
C GLN A 106 1.16 -19.37 3.58
N GLU A 107 2.42 -19.63 3.92
CA GLU A 107 2.85 -19.92 5.30
C GLU A 107 2.57 -18.76 6.25
N ILE A 108 2.87 -17.52 5.84
CA ILE A 108 2.56 -16.34 6.64
C ILE A 108 1.04 -16.18 6.80
N GLU A 109 0.27 -16.31 5.69
CA GLU A 109 -1.19 -16.21 5.72
C GLU A 109 -1.82 -17.26 6.66
N GLU A 110 -1.32 -18.50 6.65
CA GLU A 110 -1.78 -19.55 7.57
C GLU A 110 -1.47 -19.20 9.02
N ARG A 111 -0.27 -18.68 9.30
CA ARG A 111 0.14 -18.27 10.64
C ARG A 111 -0.67 -17.09 11.18
N THR A 112 -1.30 -16.26 10.32
CA THR A 112 -2.21 -15.19 10.80
C THR A 112 -3.41 -15.73 11.55
N LYS A 113 -3.79 -16.98 11.36
CA LYS A 113 -4.93 -17.63 12.02
C LYS A 113 -4.60 -18.06 13.46
N THR A 114 -3.31 -18.11 13.81
CA THR A 114 -2.86 -18.48 15.14
C THR A 114 -3.08 -17.30 16.11
N PRO A 115 -3.66 -17.51 17.30
CA PRO A 115 -3.79 -16.46 18.30
C PRO A 115 -2.44 -15.84 18.64
N ASN A 116 -2.41 -14.53 18.81
CA ASN A 116 -1.20 -13.73 19.09
C ASN A 116 -0.08 -13.85 18.03
N SER A 117 -0.43 -14.22 16.83
CA SER A 117 0.52 -14.22 15.72
C SER A 117 1.05 -12.81 15.41
N HIS A 118 2.34 -12.72 15.16
CA HIS A 118 2.97 -11.50 14.65
C HIS A 118 2.88 -11.39 13.11
N CYS A 119 2.23 -12.36 12.47
CA CYS A 119 2.03 -12.40 11.03
C CYS A 119 0.81 -11.58 10.62
N GLN A 120 0.92 -10.89 9.50
CA GLN A 120 -0.17 -10.17 8.88
C GLN A 120 -0.20 -10.47 7.39
N ALA A 121 -1.37 -10.71 6.83
CA ALA A 121 -1.57 -10.86 5.39
C ALA A 121 -2.74 -9.99 4.94
N GLY A 122 -2.58 -9.33 3.79
CA GLY A 122 -3.58 -8.39 3.34
C GLY A 122 -3.28 -7.77 1.98
N ILE A 123 -3.67 -6.51 1.86
CA ILE A 123 -3.54 -5.73 0.64
C ILE A 123 -2.75 -4.47 0.95
N SER A 124 -1.74 -4.22 0.14
CA SER A 124 -0.98 -2.99 0.14
C SER A 124 -1.38 -2.12 -1.05
N PHE A 125 -1.53 -0.83 -0.83
CA PHE A 125 -1.85 0.16 -1.83
C PHE A 125 -0.69 1.13 -1.98
N LEU A 126 -0.36 1.46 -3.23
CA LEU A 126 0.37 2.68 -3.53
C LEU A 126 -0.64 3.83 -3.54
N VAL A 127 -0.39 4.84 -2.74
CA VAL A 127 -1.23 6.03 -2.66
C VAL A 127 -0.37 7.28 -2.79
N TYR A 128 -0.93 8.34 -3.38
CA TYR A 128 -0.34 9.67 -3.32
C TYR A 128 -1.11 10.48 -2.26
N GLU A 129 -0.40 10.95 -1.24
CA GLU A 129 -0.99 11.70 -0.13
C GLU A 129 -0.91 13.21 -0.42
N ARG A 130 -2.03 13.89 -0.21
CA ARG A 130 -2.25 15.26 -0.65
C ARG A 130 -1.45 16.31 0.10
N SER A 131 -1.39 16.23 1.43
CA SER A 131 -0.84 17.30 2.28
C SER A 131 0.67 17.37 2.22
N THR A 132 1.33 16.22 2.16
CA THR A 132 2.79 16.12 2.04
C THR A 132 3.27 15.99 0.61
N ALA A 133 2.36 15.79 -0.34
CA ALA A 133 2.66 15.55 -1.76
C ALA A 133 3.62 14.35 -1.97
N ARG A 134 3.40 13.25 -1.24
CA ARG A 134 4.26 12.05 -1.26
C ARG A 134 3.55 10.82 -1.76
N PHE A 135 4.32 9.94 -2.40
CA PHE A 135 3.91 8.56 -2.66
C PHE A 135 4.18 7.73 -1.41
N LEU A 136 3.16 6.99 -0.95
CA LEU A 136 3.20 6.22 0.28
C LEU A 136 2.61 4.83 0.07
N GLU A 137 3.10 3.86 0.84
CA GLU A 137 2.49 2.54 0.95
C GLU A 137 1.46 2.54 2.09
N PHE A 138 0.21 2.21 1.79
CA PHE A 138 -0.85 2.00 2.78
C PHE A 138 -1.21 0.51 2.87
N PHE A 139 -0.82 -0.15 3.97
CA PHE A 139 -1.04 -1.57 4.17
C PHE A 139 -2.23 -1.87 5.07
N CYS A 140 -3.10 -2.76 4.62
CA CYS A 140 -4.29 -3.22 5.32
C CYS A 140 -4.18 -4.73 5.58
N GLY A 141 -3.57 -5.11 6.71
CA GLY A 141 -3.27 -6.50 7.07
C GLY A 141 -4.22 -7.13 8.08
N ASN A 142 -5.18 -6.41 8.66
CA ASN A 142 -6.15 -6.97 9.60
C ASN A 142 -7.57 -7.00 9.01
N THR A 143 -8.44 -7.82 9.58
CA THR A 143 -9.80 -8.07 9.08
C THR A 143 -10.62 -6.80 8.90
N SER A 144 -10.57 -5.87 9.87
CA SER A 144 -11.33 -4.63 9.80
C SER A 144 -10.80 -3.70 8.72
N ALA A 145 -9.46 -3.56 8.64
CA ALA A 145 -8.80 -2.77 7.62
C ALA A 145 -9.01 -3.38 6.22
N LEU A 146 -8.95 -4.71 6.07
CA LEU A 146 -9.20 -5.39 4.80
C LEU A 146 -10.62 -5.17 4.26
N ARG A 147 -11.62 -5.13 5.14
CA ARG A 147 -12.99 -4.84 4.73
C ARG A 147 -13.10 -3.45 4.11
N GLU A 148 -12.51 -2.45 4.73
CA GLU A 148 -12.50 -1.08 4.21
C GLU A 148 -11.54 -0.94 3.02
N ALA A 149 -10.42 -1.65 2.99
CA ALA A 149 -9.50 -1.68 1.85
C ALA A 149 -10.18 -2.08 0.54
N LYS A 150 -11.11 -3.04 0.59
CA LYS A 150 -11.88 -3.43 -0.60
C LYS A 150 -12.73 -2.29 -1.16
N ARG A 151 -13.10 -1.31 -0.34
CA ARG A 151 -13.81 -0.11 -0.79
C ARG A 151 -12.93 0.86 -1.56
N LEU A 152 -11.61 0.71 -1.54
CA LEU A 152 -10.69 1.47 -2.38
C LEU A 152 -10.67 0.98 -3.83
N PHE A 153 -11.06 -0.27 -4.10
CA PHE A 153 -10.98 -0.86 -5.44
C PHE A 153 -11.71 -0.06 -6.52
N PRO A 154 -12.94 0.46 -6.29
CA PRO A 154 -13.62 1.28 -7.27
C PRO A 154 -12.92 2.61 -7.61
N TYR A 155 -11.98 3.04 -6.78
CA TYR A 155 -11.26 4.31 -6.95
C TYR A 155 -9.88 4.15 -7.57
N LEU A 156 -9.41 2.91 -7.75
CA LEU A 156 -8.18 2.62 -8.48
C LEU A 156 -8.34 2.89 -9.97
N PRO A 157 -7.27 3.30 -10.65
CA PRO A 157 -7.30 3.45 -12.11
C PRO A 157 -7.52 2.09 -12.76
N ILE A 158 -8.19 2.08 -13.90
CA ILE A 158 -8.28 0.93 -14.80
C ILE A 158 -7.59 1.33 -16.09
N THR A 159 -6.51 0.65 -16.44
CA THR A 159 -5.78 0.87 -17.67
C THR A 159 -6.20 -0.14 -18.73
N GLU A 160 -6.04 0.19 -20.02
CA GLU A 160 -6.24 -0.76 -21.12
C GLU A 160 -5.35 -1.99 -20.95
N ALA A 161 -4.10 -1.80 -20.48
CA ALA A 161 -3.18 -2.90 -20.22
C ALA A 161 -3.72 -3.85 -19.14
N SER A 162 -4.35 -3.31 -18.08
CA SER A 162 -4.98 -4.12 -17.04
C SER A 162 -6.20 -4.88 -17.53
N ILE A 163 -6.98 -4.30 -18.45
CA ILE A 163 -8.13 -4.97 -19.07
C ILE A 163 -7.64 -6.13 -19.95
N ARG A 164 -6.66 -5.87 -20.84
CA ARG A 164 -6.07 -6.90 -21.70
C ARG A 164 -5.45 -8.06 -20.91
N ALA A 165 -4.74 -7.75 -19.80
CA ALA A 165 -4.18 -8.79 -18.94
C ALA A 165 -5.25 -9.70 -18.32
N LYS A 166 -6.38 -9.12 -17.89
CA LYS A 166 -7.53 -9.88 -17.36
C LYS A 166 -8.17 -10.74 -18.43
N GLU A 167 -8.39 -10.19 -19.62
CA GLU A 167 -8.92 -10.92 -20.77
C GLU A 167 -8.02 -12.11 -21.13
N ALA A 168 -6.70 -11.91 -21.17
CA ALA A 168 -5.73 -12.98 -21.42
C ALA A 168 -5.74 -14.06 -20.32
N ALA A 169 -6.09 -13.69 -19.07
CA ALA A 169 -6.29 -14.62 -17.98
C ALA A 169 -7.65 -15.33 -17.98
N GLY A 170 -8.53 -15.04 -18.98
CA GLY A 170 -9.85 -15.63 -19.08
C GLY A 170 -10.88 -15.03 -18.13
N GLU A 171 -10.60 -13.86 -17.54
CA GLU A 171 -11.58 -13.15 -16.71
C GLU A 171 -12.62 -12.43 -17.58
N ASP A 172 -13.84 -12.33 -17.07
CA ASP A 172 -14.87 -11.50 -17.72
C ASP A 172 -14.51 -10.02 -17.59
N VAL A 173 -14.26 -9.38 -18.73
CA VAL A 173 -13.93 -7.95 -18.83
C VAL A 173 -15.09 -7.13 -19.42
N SER A 174 -16.26 -7.76 -19.64
CA SER A 174 -17.43 -7.07 -20.18
C SER A 174 -17.83 -5.92 -19.25
N GLY A 175 -17.91 -4.72 -19.81
CA GLY A 175 -18.24 -3.50 -19.04
C GLY A 175 -17.07 -2.87 -18.27
N LEU A 176 -15.86 -3.36 -18.42
CA LEU A 176 -14.67 -2.67 -17.92
C LEU A 176 -14.23 -1.63 -18.96
N GLU A 177 -14.24 -0.36 -18.55
CA GLU A 177 -13.71 0.74 -19.33
C GLU A 177 -12.51 1.36 -18.63
N PRO A 178 -11.53 1.87 -19.40
CA PRO A 178 -10.43 2.63 -18.83
C PRO A 178 -10.94 3.83 -18.03
N ARG A 179 -10.35 4.04 -16.86
CA ARG A 179 -10.68 5.18 -16.01
C ARG A 179 -9.50 5.62 -15.19
N ASP A 180 -9.47 6.89 -14.84
CA ASP A 180 -8.47 7.47 -13.96
C ASP A 180 -8.68 7.08 -12.49
N ALA A 181 -7.62 7.25 -11.69
CA ALA A 181 -7.71 7.17 -10.25
C ALA A 181 -8.63 8.28 -9.71
N VAL A 182 -9.44 7.93 -8.71
CA VAL A 182 -10.35 8.88 -8.09
C VAL A 182 -9.93 9.16 -6.65
N PRO A 183 -9.77 10.44 -6.25
CA PRO A 183 -9.40 10.80 -4.89
C PRO A 183 -10.42 10.32 -3.86
N VAL A 184 -9.90 9.87 -2.73
CA VAL A 184 -10.70 9.47 -1.57
C VAL A 184 -10.14 10.08 -0.29
N THR A 185 -11.01 10.22 0.71
CA THR A 185 -10.62 10.56 2.07
C THR A 185 -10.66 9.30 2.92
N LEU A 186 -9.53 8.97 3.54
CA LEU A 186 -9.47 8.00 4.61
C LEU A 186 -9.77 8.72 5.92
N ARG A 187 -10.83 8.33 6.59
CA ARG A 187 -11.20 8.80 7.93
C ARG A 187 -11.00 7.69 8.94
N THR A 188 -10.85 8.06 10.18
CA THR A 188 -10.79 7.10 11.28
C THR A 188 -12.18 6.85 11.83
N LYS A 189 -12.48 5.58 12.09
CA LYS A 189 -13.71 5.12 12.73
C LYS A 189 -13.35 4.32 13.97
N LEU A 190 -13.92 4.70 15.13
CA LEU A 190 -13.89 3.86 16.32
C LEU A 190 -14.85 2.68 16.11
N VAL A 191 -14.34 1.47 16.31
CA VAL A 191 -15.10 0.23 16.26
C VAL A 191 -15.05 -0.39 17.65
N GLU A 192 -16.21 -0.76 18.19
CA GLU A 192 -16.35 -1.38 19.50
C GLU A 192 -17.07 -2.71 19.36
N ASN A 193 -16.62 -3.70 20.09
CA ASN A 193 -17.30 -4.97 20.27
C ASN A 193 -16.93 -5.62 21.62
N ARG A 194 -17.41 -6.83 21.87
CA ARG A 194 -17.11 -7.59 23.10
C ARG A 194 -15.61 -7.83 23.39
N TYR A 195 -14.72 -7.65 22.41
CA TYR A 195 -13.27 -7.83 22.55
C TYR A 195 -12.53 -6.52 22.78
N GLY A 196 -13.24 -5.38 22.78
CA GLY A 196 -12.68 -4.06 23.04
C GLY A 196 -12.98 -3.04 21.95
N ALA A 197 -12.31 -1.89 22.06
CA ALA A 197 -12.40 -0.79 21.12
C ALA A 197 -11.10 -0.62 20.36
N TRP A 198 -11.19 -0.33 19.03
CA TRP A 198 -10.04 -0.01 18.18
C TRP A 198 -10.45 0.93 17.06
N HIS A 199 -9.47 1.61 16.49
CA HIS A 199 -9.68 2.46 15.34
C HIS A 199 -9.49 1.66 14.04
N ALA A 200 -10.36 1.88 13.06
CA ALA A 200 -10.30 1.29 11.74
C ALA A 200 -10.40 2.39 10.67
N PRO A 201 -9.80 2.20 9.48
CA PRO A 201 -10.00 3.12 8.37
C PRO A 201 -11.46 3.10 7.92
N LEU A 202 -11.93 4.23 7.42
CA LEU A 202 -13.21 4.40 6.76
C LEU A 202 -12.97 5.16 5.45
N VAL A 203 -13.27 4.53 4.32
CA VAL A 203 -13.13 5.13 3.00
C VAL A 203 -14.36 5.97 2.67
N THR A 204 -14.15 7.23 2.34
CA THR A 204 -15.21 8.14 1.88
C THR A 204 -14.75 8.85 0.59
N LYS A 205 -15.71 9.33 -0.19
CA LYS A 205 -15.38 10.13 -1.39
C LYS A 205 -14.73 11.44 -0.96
N CYS A 206 -13.61 11.80 -1.59
CA CYS A 206 -12.99 13.09 -1.38
C CYS A 206 -13.84 14.17 -2.06
N SER A 207 -14.16 15.23 -1.34
CA SER A 207 -14.92 16.38 -1.87
C SER A 207 -14.01 17.54 -2.28
N THR A 208 -12.73 17.46 -1.93
CA THR A 208 -11.77 18.54 -2.16
C THR A 208 -10.87 18.22 -3.36
N PRO A 209 -10.70 19.13 -4.32
CA PRO A 209 -9.78 18.92 -5.44
C PRO A 209 -8.35 18.73 -4.98
N PHE A 210 -7.58 17.88 -5.67
CA PHE A 210 -6.15 17.74 -5.45
C PHE A 210 -5.42 18.93 -6.10
N PRO A 211 -4.73 19.79 -5.35
CA PRO A 211 -4.13 21.02 -5.91
C PRO A 211 -2.91 20.74 -6.78
N LYS A 212 -2.22 19.64 -6.53
CA LYS A 212 -1.08 19.17 -7.32
C LYS A 212 -1.20 17.65 -7.46
N VAL A 213 -1.39 17.21 -8.69
CA VAL A 213 -1.25 15.80 -9.06
C VAL A 213 0.16 15.64 -9.63
N PRO A 214 0.92 14.60 -9.24
CA PRO A 214 2.21 14.33 -9.86
C PRO A 214 2.09 14.17 -11.36
N SER A 215 3.19 14.36 -12.09
CA SER A 215 3.21 14.06 -13.52
C SER A 215 2.88 12.59 -13.75
N GLU A 216 2.28 12.30 -14.91
CA GLU A 216 1.96 10.92 -15.31
C GLU A 216 3.20 10.03 -15.28
N GLU A 217 4.35 10.54 -15.75
CA GLU A 217 5.63 9.83 -15.70
C GLU A 217 6.04 9.47 -14.27
N ALA A 218 5.91 10.40 -13.31
CA ALA A 218 6.21 10.13 -11.90
C ALA A 218 5.29 9.09 -11.31
N ILE A 219 4.00 9.13 -11.62
CA ILE A 219 3.02 8.13 -11.19
C ILE A 219 3.38 6.76 -11.75
N CYS A 220 3.67 6.67 -13.07
CA CYS A 220 4.05 5.43 -13.73
C CYS A 220 5.30 4.82 -13.13
N LYS A 221 6.35 5.61 -12.93
CA LYS A 221 7.59 5.18 -12.28
C LYS A 221 7.32 4.57 -10.90
N GLN A 222 6.50 5.22 -10.08
CA GLN A 222 6.18 4.74 -8.74
C GLN A 222 5.29 3.47 -8.77
N ILE A 223 4.35 3.37 -9.70
CA ILE A 223 3.54 2.16 -9.88
C ILE A 223 4.44 0.97 -10.25
N VAL A 224 5.34 1.15 -11.21
CA VAL A 224 6.28 0.10 -11.62
C VAL A 224 7.17 -0.29 -10.43
N ALA A 225 7.81 0.66 -9.76
CA ALA A 225 8.63 0.39 -8.59
C ALA A 225 7.86 -0.37 -7.50
N PHE A 226 6.62 0.05 -7.22
CA PHE A 226 5.77 -0.61 -6.24
C PHE A 226 5.40 -2.05 -6.62
N LEU A 227 5.11 -2.33 -7.90
CA LEU A 227 4.67 -3.65 -8.34
C LEU A 227 5.83 -4.63 -8.57
N THR A 228 7.06 -4.13 -8.83
CA THR A 228 8.23 -4.97 -9.15
C THR A 228 9.11 -5.31 -7.95
N VAL A 229 8.83 -4.77 -6.76
CA VAL A 229 9.54 -5.18 -5.54
C VAL A 229 9.37 -6.68 -5.33
N LYS A 230 10.49 -7.39 -5.30
CA LYS A 230 10.54 -8.83 -5.05
C LYS A 230 10.45 -9.15 -3.56
N ASP A 231 10.06 -10.38 -3.26
CA ASP A 231 10.06 -10.90 -1.89
C ASP A 231 11.48 -10.78 -1.30
N ASN A 232 11.58 -10.09 -0.19
CA ASN A 232 12.84 -9.94 0.55
C ASN A 232 12.71 -10.69 1.88
N GLY A 233 13.55 -11.68 2.15
CA GLY A 233 13.60 -12.22 3.50
C GLY A 233 14.05 -13.66 3.64
N ILE A 234 13.77 -14.55 2.66
CA ILE A 234 14.18 -15.95 2.78
C ILE A 234 15.71 -16.10 2.65
N GLU A 235 16.34 -15.38 1.74
CA GLU A 235 17.80 -15.48 1.52
C GLU A 235 18.62 -15.08 2.74
N ARG A 236 18.20 -14.07 3.52
CA ARG A 236 18.92 -13.64 4.73
C ARG A 236 18.79 -14.62 5.89
N VAL A 237 17.65 -15.30 6.01
CA VAL A 237 17.43 -16.27 7.12
C VAL A 237 18.17 -17.56 6.85
N GLU A 238 18.30 -17.98 5.58
CA GLU A 238 19.06 -19.18 5.21
C GLU A 238 20.58 -18.97 5.32
N GLU A 239 21.10 -17.79 4.99
CA GLU A 239 22.52 -17.45 5.20
C GLU A 239 22.91 -17.42 6.68
N GLU A 240 22.07 -16.85 7.56
CA GLU A 240 22.32 -16.85 8.99
C GLU A 240 22.19 -18.25 9.62
N ALA A 241 21.27 -19.08 9.14
CA ALA A 241 21.11 -20.46 9.61
C ALA A 241 22.21 -21.40 9.09
N GLY A 242 22.79 -21.11 7.91
CA GLY A 242 23.87 -21.89 7.30
C GLY A 242 25.26 -21.61 7.88
N SER A 243 25.50 -20.40 8.42
CA SER A 243 26.81 -20.05 9.00
C SER A 243 27.00 -20.47 10.45
N GLY A 244 25.97 -21.00 11.11
CA GLY A 244 25.99 -21.41 12.53
C GLY A 244 26.39 -22.87 12.80
N ARG A 245 26.81 -23.65 11.81
CA ARG A 245 27.29 -25.03 12.01
C ARG A 245 28.65 -25.25 11.41
N VAL A 246 29.68 -24.70 12.05
CA VAL A 246 31.03 -25.28 12.10
C VAL A 246 31.70 -24.77 13.38
N ARG A 247 31.55 -25.50 14.51
CA ARG A 247 32.57 -25.86 15.46
C ARG A 247 32.03 -26.77 16.55
#